data_255d8132de743e0d71e7726e24215cd9
#
_entry.id   255d8132de743e0d71e7726e24215cd9
#
_cell.length_a   1.000
_cell.length_b   1.000
_cell.length_c   1.000
_cell.angle_alpha   90.00
_cell.angle_beta   90.00
_cell.angle_gamma   90.00
#
_symmetry.space_group_name_H-M   'P 1'
#
loop_
_entity.id
_entity.type
_entity.pdbx_description
1 polymer ?
#
loop_
_entity_poly.entity_id
_entity_poly.type
_entity_poly.pdbx_seq_one_letter_code
_entity_poly.pdbx_strand_id
1 'polypeptide(L)'
;MTSGIVKGENMTSLQERFIRSGFEGLTEQETIELLLSLVLPSHESKKKAKECIESFNNLRGFLSASRQELEQVGITPTCMLYIKLLHELPAEVLRQKIVEPPSYKSSKEVFDYLNYSMRDLKNEVFKAIYLNNRNQIIDIAKLFEGTLDSIPIRPRDIVENAINRRATAIIFVHNHPAGDPTPSKQDKQLTRDLVFVGSILQIKVLDHIIIGNSHYFSFADQGLIEKYEDSFLSLKIRGLFEKQMDYSLAGAQFSTSN
;
A
#
# COMPACT_ATOMS: atom_id res chain seq x y z
N MET A 1 25.74 39.65 27.06
CA MET A 1 25.05 38.45 26.58
C MET A 1 23.56 38.68 26.72
N THR A 2 22.95 39.22 25.68
CA THR A 2 21.51 39.56 25.65
C THR A 2 20.74 38.39 25.07
N SER A 3 19.99 37.70 25.92
CA SER A 3 19.02 36.69 25.52
C SER A 3 17.92 37.36 24.69
N GLY A 4 17.96 37.14 23.37
CA GLY A 4 16.87 37.50 22.50
C GLY A 4 15.64 36.67 22.83
N ILE A 5 14.73 37.26 23.62
CA ILE A 5 13.37 36.78 23.75
C ILE A 5 12.74 36.95 22.37
N VAL A 6 12.47 35.84 21.68
CA VAL A 6 11.62 35.80 20.51
C VAL A 6 10.27 36.37 20.94
N LYS A 7 9.91 37.57 20.47
CA LYS A 7 8.57 38.12 20.65
C LYS A 7 7.58 37.12 20.12
N GLY A 8 6.75 36.59 21.00
CA GLY A 8 5.68 35.67 20.62
C GLY A 8 4.79 36.35 19.58
N GLU A 9 4.78 35.80 18.37
CA GLU A 9 3.77 36.17 17.39
C GLU A 9 2.41 35.83 17.97
N ASN A 10 1.53 36.82 18.07
CA ASN A 10 0.16 36.59 18.53
C ASN A 10 -0.49 35.63 17.54
N MET A 11 -0.99 34.52 18.04
CA MET A 11 -1.70 33.51 17.26
C MET A 11 -2.91 34.15 16.57
N THR A 12 -3.18 33.75 15.35
CA THR A 12 -4.41 34.15 14.64
C THR A 12 -5.63 33.46 15.24
N SER A 13 -6.81 34.05 15.05
CA SER A 13 -8.07 33.45 15.52
C SER A 13 -8.30 32.04 14.95
N LEU A 14 -7.77 31.77 13.76
CA LEU A 14 -7.83 30.44 13.12
C LEU A 14 -6.93 29.42 13.84
N GLN A 15 -5.72 29.81 14.21
CA GLN A 15 -4.79 28.99 14.98
C GLN A 15 -5.34 28.68 16.37
N GLU A 16 -5.93 29.66 17.04
CA GLU A 16 -6.59 29.48 18.35
C GLU A 16 -7.77 28.50 18.27
N ARG A 17 -8.58 28.59 17.22
CA ARG A 17 -9.70 27.66 16.98
C ARG A 17 -9.19 26.24 16.78
N PHE A 18 -8.12 26.06 16.00
CA PHE A 18 -7.54 24.73 15.79
C PHE A 18 -7.00 24.13 17.09
N ILE A 19 -6.28 24.90 17.91
CA ILE A 19 -5.75 24.40 19.20
C ILE A 19 -6.88 23.99 20.15
N ARG A 20 -8.01 24.70 20.12
CA ARG A 20 -9.15 24.42 21.00
C ARG A 20 -10.00 23.23 20.52
N SER A 21 -10.22 23.08 19.23
CA SER A 21 -11.24 22.16 18.68
C SER A 21 -10.69 21.18 17.65
N GLY A 22 -9.39 21.24 17.31
CA GLY A 22 -8.83 20.42 16.23
C GLY A 22 -9.50 20.71 14.88
N PHE A 23 -9.54 19.70 14.03
CA PHE A 23 -10.13 19.80 12.68
C PHE A 23 -11.66 19.91 12.71
N GLU A 24 -12.35 19.45 13.74
CA GLU A 24 -13.82 19.53 13.85
C GLU A 24 -14.34 20.98 13.84
N GLY A 25 -13.48 21.92 14.26
CA GLY A 25 -13.82 23.35 14.28
C GLY A 25 -13.51 24.10 12.97
N LEU A 26 -13.00 23.42 11.92
CA LEU A 26 -12.53 24.07 10.70
C LEU A 26 -13.22 23.48 9.45
N THR A 27 -13.47 24.34 8.47
CA THR A 27 -13.78 23.90 7.11
C THR A 27 -12.52 23.42 6.41
N GLU A 28 -12.65 22.68 5.28
CA GLU A 28 -11.50 22.25 4.48
C GLU A 28 -10.68 23.44 3.95
N GLN A 29 -11.35 24.51 3.52
CA GLN A 29 -10.66 25.74 3.10
C GLN A 29 -9.87 26.37 4.24
N GLU A 30 -10.45 26.47 5.45
CA GLU A 30 -9.76 26.99 6.63
C GLU A 30 -8.59 26.09 7.06
N THR A 31 -8.71 24.78 6.86
CA THR A 31 -7.60 23.84 7.09
C THR A 31 -6.44 24.11 6.14
N ILE A 32 -6.71 24.32 4.84
CA ILE A 32 -5.68 24.72 3.87
C ILE A 32 -5.09 26.09 4.21
N GLU A 33 -5.92 27.06 4.60
CA GLU A 33 -5.47 28.38 5.05
C GLU A 33 -4.51 28.26 6.24
N LEU A 34 -4.87 27.44 7.24
CA LEU A 34 -4.04 27.17 8.40
C LEU A 34 -2.67 26.60 8.00
N LEU A 35 -2.65 25.59 7.12
CA LEU A 35 -1.41 24.98 6.61
C LEU A 35 -0.53 26.01 5.88
N LEU A 36 -1.11 26.80 5.01
CA LEU A 36 -0.40 27.80 4.26
C LEU A 36 0.08 28.96 5.13
N SER A 37 -0.62 29.29 6.21
CA SER A 37 -0.25 30.36 7.17
C SER A 37 1.02 30.07 7.96
N LEU A 38 1.51 28.81 7.95
CA LEU A 38 2.82 28.47 8.53
C LEU A 38 4.00 29.02 7.70
N VAL A 39 3.74 29.41 6.45
CA VAL A 39 4.79 29.86 5.50
C VAL A 39 4.46 31.20 4.90
N LEU A 40 3.17 31.49 4.67
CA LEU A 40 2.70 32.71 3.99
C LEU A 40 2.07 33.68 5.00
N PRO A 41 2.13 34.99 4.72
CA PRO A 41 1.36 35.98 5.47
C PRO A 41 -0.14 35.66 5.47
N SER A 42 -0.85 36.02 6.54
CA SER A 42 -2.27 35.66 6.75
C SER A 42 -3.20 36.09 5.62
N HIS A 43 -2.97 37.26 5.01
CA HIS A 43 -3.80 37.72 3.90
C HIS A 43 -3.56 36.93 2.60
N GLU A 44 -2.34 36.45 2.39
CA GLU A 44 -1.97 35.62 1.23
C GLU A 44 -2.46 34.18 1.42
N SER A 45 -2.30 33.62 2.64
CA SER A 45 -2.74 32.25 2.94
C SER A 45 -4.24 32.07 2.72
N LYS A 46 -5.06 33.05 3.14
CA LYS A 46 -6.51 33.03 2.93
C LYS A 46 -6.89 33.04 1.45
N LYS A 47 -6.28 33.94 0.67
CA LYS A 47 -6.52 34.02 -0.77
C LYS A 47 -6.11 32.73 -1.46
N LYS A 48 -4.93 32.23 -1.14
CA LYS A 48 -4.37 31.03 -1.75
C LYS A 48 -5.16 29.78 -1.38
N ALA A 49 -5.66 29.66 -0.16
CA ALA A 49 -6.52 28.55 0.26
C ALA A 49 -7.82 28.46 -0.57
N LYS A 50 -8.41 29.61 -0.90
CA LYS A 50 -9.58 29.66 -1.77
C LYS A 50 -9.25 29.15 -3.19
N GLU A 51 -8.14 29.62 -3.78
CA GLU A 51 -7.68 29.16 -5.09
C GLU A 51 -7.39 27.66 -5.10
N CYS A 52 -6.82 27.12 -4.01
CA CYS A 52 -6.55 25.69 -3.86
C CYS A 52 -7.83 24.85 -3.79
N ILE A 53 -8.84 25.26 -3.00
CA ILE A 53 -10.14 24.55 -2.94
C ILE A 53 -10.83 24.54 -4.30
N GLU A 54 -10.80 25.67 -5.02
CA GLU A 54 -11.39 25.76 -6.36
C GLU A 54 -10.68 24.85 -7.39
N SER A 55 -9.35 24.67 -7.24
CA SER A 55 -8.53 23.86 -8.16
C SER A 55 -8.53 22.36 -7.83
N PHE A 56 -8.57 22.00 -6.55
CA PHE A 56 -8.39 20.63 -6.07
C PHE A 56 -9.67 20.02 -5.48
N ASN A 57 -10.77 20.75 -5.43
CA ASN A 57 -12.11 20.41 -4.93
C ASN A 57 -12.21 20.16 -3.42
N ASN A 58 -11.19 19.63 -2.77
CA ASN A 58 -11.19 19.30 -1.34
C ASN A 58 -9.77 19.24 -0.77
N LEU A 59 -9.66 19.13 0.56
CA LEU A 59 -8.39 19.02 1.27
C LEU A 59 -7.56 17.81 0.80
N ARG A 60 -8.20 16.67 0.54
CA ARG A 60 -7.52 15.46 0.08
C ARG A 60 -6.89 15.67 -1.30
N GLY A 61 -7.63 16.25 -2.25
CA GLY A 61 -7.11 16.59 -3.57
C GLY A 61 -5.92 17.54 -3.51
N PHE A 62 -5.98 18.54 -2.63
CA PHE A 62 -4.86 19.45 -2.39
C PHE A 62 -3.61 18.75 -1.83
N LEU A 63 -3.78 17.88 -0.82
CA LEU A 63 -2.65 17.17 -0.20
C LEU A 63 -2.00 16.13 -1.13
N SER A 64 -2.78 15.53 -2.03
CA SER A 64 -2.29 14.52 -2.99
C SER A 64 -1.88 15.10 -4.34
N ALA A 65 -1.96 16.44 -4.51
CA ALA A 65 -1.61 17.10 -5.77
C ALA A 65 -0.12 16.92 -6.11
N SER A 66 0.17 16.70 -7.39
CA SER A 66 1.52 16.61 -7.90
C SER A 66 2.24 17.97 -7.81
N ARG A 67 3.58 17.92 -7.85
CA ARG A 67 4.39 19.13 -7.87
C ARG A 67 3.97 20.10 -8.98
N GLN A 68 3.72 19.59 -10.19
CA GLN A 68 3.33 20.42 -11.33
C GLN A 68 1.97 21.11 -11.12
N GLU A 69 1.00 20.38 -10.57
CA GLU A 69 -0.32 20.94 -10.24
C GLU A 69 -0.22 22.04 -9.18
N LEU A 70 0.61 21.85 -8.15
CA LEU A 70 0.85 22.87 -7.11
C LEU A 70 1.58 24.09 -7.66
N GLU A 71 2.54 23.92 -8.57
CA GLU A 71 3.24 25.01 -9.25
C GLU A 71 2.27 25.85 -10.12
N GLN A 72 1.33 25.22 -10.81
CA GLN A 72 0.33 25.90 -11.63
C GLN A 72 -0.58 26.85 -10.83
N VAL A 73 -0.92 26.49 -9.60
CA VAL A 73 -1.69 27.36 -8.69
C VAL A 73 -0.78 28.31 -7.87
N GLY A 74 0.51 28.36 -8.19
CA GLY A 74 1.45 29.29 -7.57
C GLY A 74 1.82 28.96 -6.12
N ILE A 75 1.80 27.68 -5.74
CA ILE A 75 2.32 27.23 -4.45
C ILE A 75 3.85 27.28 -4.47
N THR A 76 4.44 27.89 -3.45
CA THR A 76 5.91 28.04 -3.36
C THR A 76 6.58 26.69 -3.04
N PRO A 77 7.88 26.52 -3.42
CA PRO A 77 8.63 25.30 -3.09
C PRO A 77 8.64 24.97 -1.60
N THR A 78 8.69 25.97 -0.73
CA THR A 78 8.64 25.78 0.72
C THR A 78 7.27 25.24 1.16
N CYS A 79 6.16 25.81 0.66
CA CYS A 79 4.83 25.26 0.94
C CYS A 79 4.68 23.83 0.43
N MET A 80 5.21 23.49 -0.76
CA MET A 80 5.19 22.13 -1.30
C MET A 80 5.92 21.15 -0.39
N LEU A 81 7.04 21.53 0.19
CA LEU A 81 7.77 20.70 1.16
C LEU A 81 6.88 20.37 2.38
N TYR A 82 6.20 21.36 2.95
CA TYR A 82 5.30 21.15 4.08
C TYR A 82 4.10 20.28 3.71
N ILE A 83 3.48 20.53 2.56
CA ILE A 83 2.36 19.72 2.06
C ILE A 83 2.78 18.25 1.93
N LYS A 84 3.93 18.01 1.29
CA LYS A 84 4.47 16.65 1.13
C LYS A 84 4.80 16.00 2.47
N LEU A 85 5.44 16.73 3.39
CA LEU A 85 5.76 16.22 4.71
C LEU A 85 4.49 15.81 5.48
N LEU A 86 3.45 16.64 5.47
CA LEU A 86 2.19 16.34 6.12
C LEU A 86 1.45 15.17 5.45
N HIS A 87 1.59 15.02 4.16
CA HIS A 87 1.04 13.88 3.42
C HIS A 87 1.75 12.57 3.76
N GLU A 88 3.09 12.57 3.87
CA GLU A 88 3.90 11.36 4.11
C GLU A 88 3.99 10.96 5.60
N LEU A 89 3.94 11.95 6.52
CA LEU A 89 4.18 11.72 7.95
C LEU A 89 3.22 10.71 8.59
N PRO A 90 1.90 10.70 8.32
CA PRO A 90 1.01 9.69 8.89
C PRO A 90 1.35 8.26 8.42
N ALA A 91 1.73 8.10 7.15
CA ALA A 91 2.18 6.80 6.63
C ALA A 91 3.45 6.33 7.34
N GLU A 92 4.41 7.22 7.59
CA GLU A 92 5.65 6.90 8.31
C GLU A 92 5.38 6.53 9.78
N VAL A 93 4.50 7.25 10.47
CA VAL A 93 4.09 6.91 11.85
C VAL A 93 3.40 5.54 11.91
N LEU A 94 2.53 5.24 10.93
CA LEU A 94 1.88 3.94 10.85
C LEU A 94 2.88 2.84 10.51
N ARG A 95 3.85 3.11 9.62
CA ARG A 95 4.94 2.19 9.31
C ARG A 95 5.72 1.81 10.58
N GLN A 96 6.08 2.77 11.41
CA GLN A 96 6.80 2.50 12.67
C GLN A 96 5.98 1.60 13.60
N LYS A 97 4.66 1.79 13.70
CA LYS A 97 3.80 0.90 14.48
C LYS A 97 3.76 -0.54 13.97
N ILE A 98 3.99 -0.74 12.68
CA ILE A 98 4.01 -2.08 12.06
C ILE A 98 5.41 -2.70 12.11
N VAL A 99 6.48 -1.90 12.09
CA VAL A 99 7.87 -2.37 12.00
C VAL A 99 8.55 -2.55 13.37
N GLU A 100 8.03 -2.00 14.47
CA GLU A 100 8.62 -2.18 15.84
C GLU A 100 7.68 -2.94 16.80
N PRO A 101 8.01 -4.10 17.22
CA PRO A 101 8.51 -5.36 16.67
C PRO A 101 7.34 -6.23 16.24
N PRO A 102 6.76 -6.05 15.11
CA PRO A 102 5.48 -6.68 14.93
C PRO A 102 5.54 -7.79 13.91
N SER A 103 5.06 -8.88 14.37
CA SER A 103 4.47 -9.88 13.52
C SER A 103 3.20 -9.32 12.86
N TYR A 104 3.03 -9.54 11.56
CA TYR A 104 1.75 -9.38 10.87
C TYR A 104 0.64 -10.07 11.68
N LYS A 105 -0.37 -9.31 12.07
CA LYS A 105 -1.48 -9.80 12.87
C LYS A 105 -2.81 -9.82 12.11
N SER A 106 -3.00 -8.89 11.18
CA SER A 106 -4.25 -8.79 10.43
C SER A 106 -4.10 -7.99 9.14
N SER A 107 -4.96 -8.29 8.17
CA SER A 107 -5.13 -7.55 6.91
C SER A 107 -5.46 -6.07 7.16
N LYS A 108 -6.21 -5.79 8.24
CA LYS A 108 -6.57 -4.44 8.64
C LYS A 108 -5.37 -3.57 9.02
N GLU A 109 -4.39 -4.10 9.76
CA GLU A 109 -3.18 -3.33 10.12
C GLU A 109 -2.38 -2.94 8.88
N VAL A 110 -2.25 -3.86 7.91
CA VAL A 110 -1.59 -3.57 6.63
C VAL A 110 -2.38 -2.54 5.82
N PHE A 111 -3.71 -2.68 5.79
CA PHE A 111 -4.57 -1.70 5.14
C PHE A 111 -4.41 -0.31 5.77
N ASP A 112 -4.53 -0.18 7.09
CA ASP A 112 -4.42 1.10 7.79
C ASP A 112 -3.07 1.80 7.50
N TYR A 113 -1.99 1.02 7.41
CA TYR A 113 -0.68 1.54 7.06
C TYR A 113 -0.57 1.98 5.58
N LEU A 114 -0.97 1.12 4.65
CA LEU A 114 -0.75 1.36 3.23
C LEU A 114 -1.84 2.22 2.59
N ASN A 115 -3.05 2.22 3.14
CA ASN A 115 -4.16 2.99 2.62
C ASN A 115 -3.81 4.47 2.47
N TYR A 116 -3.17 5.06 3.48
CA TYR A 116 -2.78 6.47 3.45
C TYR A 116 -1.83 6.79 2.29
N SER A 117 -0.91 5.88 1.96
CA SER A 117 0.11 6.08 0.92
C SER A 117 -0.27 5.55 -0.46
N MET A 118 -1.39 4.81 -0.58
CA MET A 118 -1.74 4.14 -1.83
C MET A 118 -3.11 4.52 -2.39
N ARG A 119 -4.07 4.90 -1.55
CA ARG A 119 -5.46 5.15 -1.98
C ARG A 119 -5.62 6.30 -2.98
N ASP A 120 -4.73 7.31 -2.92
CA ASP A 120 -4.79 8.52 -3.74
C ASP A 120 -3.88 8.46 -4.98
N LEU A 121 -3.24 7.32 -5.23
CA LEU A 121 -2.39 7.13 -6.40
C LEU A 121 -3.24 7.05 -7.66
N LYS A 122 -2.85 7.82 -8.68
CA LYS A 122 -3.52 7.86 -9.99
C LYS A 122 -3.29 6.60 -10.82
N ASN A 123 -2.18 5.91 -10.56
CA ASN A 123 -1.80 4.65 -11.19
C ASN A 123 -1.95 3.49 -10.22
N GLU A 124 -2.13 2.29 -10.74
CA GLU A 124 -2.01 1.08 -9.95
C GLU A 124 -0.56 0.88 -9.52
N VAL A 125 -0.36 0.65 -8.24
CA VAL A 125 0.94 0.33 -7.66
C VAL A 125 0.85 -1.01 -6.96
N PHE A 126 1.69 -1.95 -7.35
CA PHE A 126 1.77 -3.27 -6.76
C PHE A 126 3.00 -3.35 -5.85
N LYS A 127 2.79 -3.69 -4.58
CA LYS A 127 3.83 -3.82 -3.55
C LYS A 127 3.88 -5.24 -3.00
N ALA A 128 5.06 -5.64 -2.54
CA ALA A 128 5.22 -6.84 -1.71
C ALA A 128 5.79 -6.45 -0.35
N ILE A 129 5.21 -7.01 0.69
CA ILE A 129 5.68 -6.96 2.07
C ILE A 129 6.34 -8.30 2.36
N TYR A 130 7.63 -8.29 2.61
CA TYR A 130 8.42 -9.48 2.91
C TYR A 130 8.51 -9.70 4.41
N LEU A 131 8.31 -10.95 4.86
CA LEU A 131 8.29 -11.29 6.27
C LEU A 131 9.25 -12.45 6.58
N ASN A 132 9.77 -12.45 7.82
CA ASN A 132 10.55 -13.54 8.35
C ASN A 132 9.65 -14.65 8.95
N ASN A 133 10.27 -15.71 9.49
CA ASN A 133 9.59 -16.85 10.11
C ASN A 133 8.76 -16.51 11.37
N ARG A 134 8.86 -15.29 11.88
CA ARG A 134 8.03 -14.75 12.99
C ARG A 134 6.94 -13.82 12.47
N ASN A 135 6.71 -13.80 11.17
CA ASN A 135 5.83 -12.85 10.48
C ASN A 135 6.18 -11.36 10.73
N GLN A 136 7.45 -11.07 11.02
CA GLN A 136 7.92 -9.69 11.16
C GLN A 136 8.31 -9.15 9.78
N ILE A 137 7.96 -7.90 9.52
CA ILE A 137 8.26 -7.24 8.26
C ILE A 137 9.77 -7.01 8.15
N ILE A 138 10.38 -7.55 7.09
CA ILE A 138 11.79 -7.35 6.74
C ILE A 138 11.93 -6.15 5.81
N ASP A 139 11.06 -6.05 4.80
CA ASP A 139 11.11 -5.02 3.78
C ASP A 139 9.76 -4.86 3.07
N ILE A 140 9.57 -3.70 2.46
CA ILE A 140 8.41 -3.39 1.61
C ILE A 140 8.94 -2.85 0.29
N ALA A 141 8.71 -3.60 -0.80
CA ALA A 141 9.16 -3.21 -2.12
C ALA A 141 8.00 -2.88 -3.06
N LYS A 142 8.15 -1.81 -3.84
CA LYS A 142 7.31 -1.54 -5.00
C LYS A 142 7.79 -2.46 -6.14
N LEU A 143 6.90 -3.32 -6.63
CA LEU A 143 7.18 -4.27 -7.71
C LEU A 143 6.77 -3.72 -9.08
N PHE A 144 5.71 -2.92 -9.10
CA PHE A 144 5.14 -2.40 -10.33
C PHE A 144 4.40 -1.08 -10.08
N GLU A 145 4.37 -0.22 -11.11
CA GLU A 145 3.54 0.99 -11.18
C GLU A 145 3.09 1.20 -12.63
N GLY A 146 1.77 1.35 -12.86
CA GLY A 146 1.17 1.52 -14.17
C GLY A 146 -0.21 0.85 -14.23
N THR A 147 -0.66 0.45 -15.43
CA THR A 147 -1.85 -0.39 -15.61
C THR A 147 -1.43 -1.86 -15.66
N LEU A 148 -2.02 -2.71 -14.84
CA LEU A 148 -1.70 -4.16 -14.77
C LEU A 148 -1.89 -4.89 -16.11
N ASP A 149 -2.71 -4.33 -17.01
CA ASP A 149 -2.92 -4.88 -18.36
C ASP A 149 -1.71 -4.73 -19.29
N SER A 150 -0.75 -3.86 -18.96
CA SER A 150 0.34 -3.50 -19.89
C SER A 150 1.68 -4.18 -19.61
N ILE A 151 1.96 -4.63 -18.38
CA ILE A 151 3.19 -5.34 -18.03
C ILE A 151 2.88 -6.47 -17.05
N PRO A 152 3.04 -7.73 -17.44
CA PRO A 152 2.78 -8.84 -16.54
C PRO A 152 3.76 -8.83 -15.37
N ILE A 153 3.24 -8.82 -14.15
CA ILE A 153 4.02 -9.10 -12.95
C ILE A 153 4.55 -10.53 -13.09
N ARG A 154 5.86 -10.65 -13.17
CA ARG A 154 6.49 -11.96 -13.35
C ARG A 154 6.76 -12.62 -12.00
N PRO A 155 6.19 -13.80 -11.72
CA PRO A 155 6.47 -14.52 -10.47
C PRO A 155 7.96 -14.70 -10.18
N ARG A 156 8.78 -14.85 -11.23
CA ARG A 156 10.24 -14.95 -11.14
C ARG A 156 10.87 -13.77 -10.39
N ASP A 157 10.47 -12.55 -10.73
CA ASP A 157 11.07 -11.33 -10.15
C ASP A 157 10.68 -11.22 -8.65
N ILE A 158 9.48 -11.67 -8.30
CA ILE A 158 9.00 -11.72 -6.90
C ILE A 158 9.81 -12.73 -6.09
N VAL A 159 10.01 -13.91 -6.66
CA VAL A 159 10.79 -14.98 -6.04
C VAL A 159 12.24 -14.57 -5.79
N GLU A 160 12.89 -13.99 -6.80
CA GLU A 160 14.26 -13.48 -6.66
C GLU A 160 14.36 -12.46 -5.53
N ASN A 161 13.41 -11.52 -5.49
CA ASN A 161 13.33 -10.54 -4.43
C ASN A 161 13.13 -11.16 -3.04
N ALA A 162 12.30 -12.20 -2.92
CA ALA A 162 12.05 -12.89 -1.66
C ALA A 162 13.28 -13.67 -1.17
N ILE A 163 13.96 -14.37 -2.07
CA ILE A 163 15.18 -15.13 -1.76
C ILE A 163 16.30 -14.20 -1.29
N ASN A 164 16.53 -13.10 -2.00
CA ASN A 164 17.56 -12.11 -1.67
C ASN A 164 17.33 -11.49 -0.28
N ARG A 165 16.07 -11.38 0.16
CA ARG A 165 15.68 -10.87 1.49
C ARG A 165 15.58 -11.96 2.55
N ARG A 166 15.77 -13.23 2.18
CA ARG A 166 15.54 -14.39 3.05
C ARG A 166 14.14 -14.39 3.67
N ALA A 167 13.16 -13.94 2.89
CA ALA A 167 11.78 -13.93 3.32
C ALA A 167 11.20 -15.34 3.34
N THR A 168 10.42 -15.65 4.37
CA THR A 168 9.69 -16.92 4.51
C THR A 168 8.20 -16.76 4.20
N ALA A 169 7.72 -15.50 4.20
CA ALA A 169 6.35 -15.19 3.83
C ALA A 169 6.26 -13.84 3.11
N ILE A 170 5.18 -13.65 2.35
CA ILE A 170 4.91 -12.43 1.58
C ILE A 170 3.43 -12.07 1.73
N ILE A 171 3.16 -10.75 1.82
CA ILE A 171 1.83 -10.18 1.60
C ILE A 171 1.93 -9.29 0.37
N PHE A 172 1.00 -9.46 -0.57
CA PHE A 172 0.88 -8.58 -1.72
C PHE A 172 -0.15 -7.49 -1.45
N VAL A 173 0.09 -6.30 -2.00
CA VAL A 173 -0.83 -5.18 -1.87
C VAL A 173 -0.83 -4.38 -3.15
N HIS A 174 -2.01 -4.05 -3.69
CA HIS A 174 -2.14 -3.05 -4.74
C HIS A 174 -3.36 -2.16 -4.52
N ASN A 175 -3.38 -1.00 -5.17
CA ASN A 175 -4.51 -0.09 -5.12
C ASN A 175 -5.29 -0.14 -6.44
N HIS A 176 -6.59 0.06 -6.34
CA HIS A 176 -7.46 0.35 -7.49
C HIS A 176 -7.75 1.84 -7.56
N PRO A 177 -7.20 2.59 -8.53
CA PRO A 177 -7.43 4.03 -8.66
C PRO A 177 -8.90 4.42 -8.83
N ALA A 178 -9.72 3.51 -9.38
CA ALA A 178 -11.18 3.69 -9.47
C ALA A 178 -11.89 3.65 -8.11
N GLY A 179 -11.21 3.20 -7.04
CA GLY A 179 -11.69 3.21 -5.66
C GLY A 179 -12.48 1.98 -5.22
N ASP A 180 -12.91 1.11 -6.13
CA ASP A 180 -13.55 -0.18 -5.80
C ASP A 180 -12.48 -1.28 -5.64
N PRO A 181 -12.30 -1.88 -4.44
CA PRO A 181 -11.30 -2.92 -4.21
C PRO A 181 -11.74 -4.31 -4.68
N THR A 182 -12.86 -4.43 -5.37
CA THR A 182 -13.32 -5.73 -5.90
C THR A 182 -12.28 -6.33 -6.83
N PRO A 183 -11.78 -7.57 -6.57
CA PRO A 183 -10.73 -8.17 -7.38
C PRO A 183 -11.20 -8.51 -8.78
N SER A 184 -10.43 -8.13 -9.78
CA SER A 184 -10.61 -8.52 -11.17
C SER A 184 -10.34 -10.02 -11.38
N LYS A 185 -10.59 -10.51 -12.59
CA LYS A 185 -10.19 -11.89 -12.97
C LYS A 185 -8.66 -12.04 -13.00
N GLN A 186 -7.95 -10.99 -13.43
CA GLN A 186 -6.50 -10.96 -13.47
C GLN A 186 -5.90 -10.99 -12.06
N ASP A 187 -6.45 -10.24 -11.10
CA ASP A 187 -6.00 -10.28 -9.70
C ASP A 187 -6.15 -11.67 -9.10
N LYS A 188 -7.28 -12.32 -9.34
CA LYS A 188 -7.54 -13.69 -8.88
C LYS A 188 -6.57 -14.68 -9.49
N GLN A 189 -6.29 -14.56 -10.80
CA GLN A 189 -5.36 -15.41 -11.50
C GLN A 189 -3.92 -15.20 -10.99
N LEU A 190 -3.48 -13.95 -10.92
CA LEU A 190 -2.15 -13.58 -10.41
C LEU A 190 -1.96 -14.11 -8.98
N THR A 191 -2.93 -13.86 -8.09
CA THR A 191 -2.86 -14.33 -6.71
C THR A 191 -2.72 -15.84 -6.63
N ARG A 192 -3.52 -16.58 -7.42
CA ARG A 192 -3.43 -18.04 -7.48
C ARG A 192 -2.04 -18.50 -7.94
N ASP A 193 -1.51 -17.90 -8.98
CA ASP A 193 -0.21 -18.27 -9.54
C ASP A 193 0.92 -17.98 -8.55
N LEU A 194 0.83 -16.86 -7.81
CA LEU A 194 1.77 -16.51 -6.75
C LEU A 194 1.70 -17.46 -5.55
N VAL A 195 0.52 -17.89 -5.14
CA VAL A 195 0.33 -18.92 -4.11
C VAL A 195 0.95 -20.25 -4.55
N PHE A 196 0.74 -20.65 -5.79
CA PHE A 196 1.30 -21.89 -6.34
C PHE A 196 2.84 -21.85 -6.38
N VAL A 197 3.42 -20.79 -6.89
CA VAL A 197 4.87 -20.59 -6.94
C VAL A 197 5.46 -20.52 -5.52
N GLY A 198 4.81 -19.78 -4.62
CA GLY A 198 5.20 -19.70 -3.21
C GLY A 198 5.19 -21.07 -2.53
N SER A 199 4.15 -21.89 -2.79
CA SER A 199 4.04 -23.25 -2.26
C SER A 199 5.16 -24.19 -2.76
N ILE A 200 5.58 -24.04 -4.02
CA ILE A 200 6.73 -24.81 -4.55
C ILE A 200 8.02 -24.41 -3.85
N LEU A 201 8.21 -23.13 -3.58
CA LEU A 201 9.46 -22.57 -3.04
C LEU A 201 9.48 -22.46 -1.52
N GLN A 202 8.43 -22.90 -0.86
CA GLN A 202 8.25 -22.81 0.60
C GLN A 202 8.28 -21.35 1.12
N ILE A 203 7.80 -20.42 0.30
CA ILE A 203 7.57 -19.03 0.66
C ILE A 203 6.06 -18.83 0.76
N LYS A 204 5.54 -18.63 1.98
CA LYS A 204 4.10 -18.56 2.19
C LYS A 204 3.51 -17.23 1.71
N VAL A 205 2.47 -17.27 0.91
CA VAL A 205 1.64 -16.10 0.61
C VAL A 205 0.60 -15.98 1.71
N LEU A 206 0.74 -14.98 2.59
CA LEU A 206 -0.18 -14.80 3.73
C LEU A 206 -1.47 -14.11 3.31
N ASP A 207 -1.38 -13.12 2.41
CA ASP A 207 -2.52 -12.38 1.91
C ASP A 207 -2.22 -11.70 0.57
N HIS A 208 -3.28 -11.25 -0.10
CA HIS A 208 -3.25 -10.25 -1.14
C HIS A 208 -4.35 -9.23 -0.84
N ILE A 209 -3.97 -7.98 -0.62
CA ILE A 209 -4.86 -6.91 -0.19
C ILE A 209 -5.02 -5.91 -1.34
N ILE A 210 -6.26 -5.63 -1.72
CA ILE A 210 -6.58 -4.60 -2.71
C ILE A 210 -7.14 -3.39 -1.97
N ILE A 211 -6.52 -2.23 -2.17
CA ILE A 211 -6.88 -0.96 -1.52
C ILE A 211 -7.80 -0.17 -2.43
N GLY A 212 -9.00 0.14 -1.92
CA GLY A 212 -9.93 1.10 -2.50
C GLY A 212 -9.89 2.46 -1.80
N ASN A 213 -10.89 3.29 -2.01
CA ASN A 213 -10.94 4.64 -1.44
C ASN A 213 -11.06 4.65 0.09
N SER A 214 -11.93 3.82 0.67
CA SER A 214 -12.24 3.80 2.10
C SER A 214 -12.29 2.41 2.71
N HIS A 215 -12.13 1.38 1.89
CA HIS A 215 -12.19 -0.03 2.29
C HIS A 215 -11.22 -0.85 1.45
N TYR A 216 -11.03 -2.09 1.83
CA TYR A 216 -10.12 -3.01 1.17
C TYR A 216 -10.79 -4.35 0.92
N PHE A 217 -10.21 -5.12 0.02
CA PHE A 217 -10.49 -6.54 -0.16
C PHE A 217 -9.24 -7.33 0.27
N SER A 218 -9.41 -8.35 1.10
CA SER A 218 -8.37 -9.29 1.48
C SER A 218 -8.71 -10.68 0.96
N PHE A 219 -7.78 -11.28 0.25
CA PHE A 219 -7.95 -12.65 -0.23
C PHE A 219 -7.91 -13.66 0.92
N ALA A 220 -7.15 -13.39 1.99
CA ALA A 220 -7.11 -14.23 3.18
C ALA A 220 -8.41 -14.14 3.98
N ASP A 221 -8.94 -12.92 4.24
CA ASP A 221 -10.20 -12.73 4.96
C ASP A 221 -11.39 -13.40 4.24
N GLN A 222 -11.29 -13.55 2.89
CA GLN A 222 -12.27 -14.22 2.06
C GLN A 222 -11.99 -15.73 1.87
N GLY A 223 -10.99 -16.31 2.55
CA GLY A 223 -10.61 -17.71 2.45
C GLY A 223 -10.05 -18.13 1.08
N LEU A 224 -9.70 -17.16 0.21
CA LEU A 224 -9.23 -17.45 -1.14
C LEU A 224 -7.78 -17.94 -1.15
N ILE A 225 -6.94 -17.47 -0.24
CA ILE A 225 -5.55 -17.95 -0.12
C ILE A 225 -5.56 -19.46 0.21
N GLU A 226 -6.28 -19.84 1.25
CA GLU A 226 -6.43 -21.26 1.67
C GLU A 226 -6.98 -22.12 0.53
N LYS A 227 -8.02 -21.65 -0.16
CA LYS A 227 -8.58 -22.33 -1.33
C LYS A 227 -7.55 -22.57 -2.44
N TYR A 228 -6.65 -21.63 -2.68
CA TYR A 228 -5.59 -21.80 -3.69
C TYR A 228 -4.51 -22.75 -3.20
N GLU A 229 -4.13 -22.72 -1.91
CA GLU A 229 -3.21 -23.69 -1.32
C GLU A 229 -3.77 -25.14 -1.44
N ASP A 230 -5.05 -25.34 -1.14
CA ASP A 230 -5.74 -26.62 -1.29
C ASP A 230 -5.79 -27.10 -2.75
N SER A 231 -6.03 -26.17 -3.67
CA SER A 231 -6.02 -26.48 -5.10
C SER A 231 -4.63 -26.93 -5.56
N PHE A 232 -3.57 -26.28 -5.10
CA PHE A 232 -2.19 -26.69 -5.38
C PHE A 232 -1.87 -28.06 -4.83
N LEU A 233 -2.23 -28.32 -3.57
CA LEU A 233 -2.03 -29.63 -2.93
C LEU A 233 -2.74 -30.74 -3.67
N SER A 234 -3.99 -30.52 -4.09
CA SER A 234 -4.77 -31.48 -4.87
C SER A 234 -4.12 -31.81 -6.23
N LEU A 235 -3.57 -30.80 -6.92
CA LEU A 235 -2.82 -31.01 -8.17
C LEU A 235 -1.53 -31.80 -7.94
N LYS A 236 -0.81 -31.49 -6.87
CA LYS A 236 0.43 -32.19 -6.50
C LYS A 236 0.16 -33.67 -6.19
N ILE A 237 -0.89 -33.96 -5.43
CA ILE A 237 -1.30 -35.33 -5.09
C ILE A 237 -1.68 -36.09 -6.37
N ARG A 238 -2.52 -35.51 -7.25
CA ARG A 238 -2.89 -36.13 -8.52
C ARG A 238 -1.68 -36.50 -9.36
N GLY A 239 -0.75 -35.56 -9.54
CA GLY A 239 0.48 -35.81 -10.31
C GLY A 239 1.40 -36.88 -9.71
N LEU A 240 1.38 -37.06 -8.41
CA LEU A 240 2.08 -38.17 -7.73
C LEU A 240 1.42 -39.53 -8.03
N PHE A 241 0.08 -39.61 -7.98
CA PHE A 241 -0.66 -40.83 -8.32
C PHE A 241 -0.48 -41.22 -9.79
N GLU A 242 -0.54 -40.26 -10.73
CA GLU A 242 -0.32 -40.55 -12.15
C GLU A 242 1.09 -41.11 -12.40
N LYS A 243 2.14 -40.54 -11.81
CA LYS A 243 3.50 -41.09 -11.90
C LYS A 243 3.63 -42.47 -11.32
N GLN A 244 2.98 -42.77 -10.20
CA GLN A 244 3.04 -44.07 -9.57
C GLN A 244 2.32 -45.15 -10.41
N MET A 245 1.23 -44.78 -11.10
CA MET A 245 0.55 -45.70 -12.05
C MET A 245 1.44 -45.96 -13.29
N ASP A 246 2.11 -44.96 -13.86
CA ASP A 246 3.01 -45.16 -14.99
C ASP A 246 4.18 -46.09 -14.65
N TYR A 247 4.78 -45.95 -13.47
CA TYR A 247 5.83 -46.87 -13.01
C TYR A 247 5.32 -48.29 -12.80
N SER A 248 4.09 -48.47 -12.30
CA SER A 248 3.49 -49.80 -12.10
C SER A 248 3.17 -50.50 -13.42
N LEU A 249 2.69 -49.74 -14.42
CA LEU A 249 2.41 -50.24 -15.76
C LEU A 249 3.72 -50.60 -16.52
N ALA A 250 4.75 -49.77 -16.40
CA ALA A 250 6.04 -50.05 -16.98
C ALA A 250 6.71 -51.28 -16.38
N GLY A 251 6.62 -51.47 -15.05
CA GLY A 251 7.11 -52.67 -14.36
C GLY A 251 6.39 -53.93 -14.75
N ALA A 252 5.07 -53.87 -15.02
CA ALA A 252 4.28 -55.02 -15.45
C ALA A 252 4.63 -55.49 -16.89
N GLN A 253 5.07 -54.60 -17.76
CA GLN A 253 5.52 -54.94 -19.13
C GLN A 253 6.85 -55.69 -19.17
N PHE A 254 7.74 -55.49 -18.18
CA PHE A 254 9.02 -56.17 -18.09
C PHE A 254 8.90 -57.59 -17.42
N SER A 255 7.81 -57.93 -16.76
CA SER A 255 7.63 -59.21 -16.09
C SER A 255 6.97 -60.29 -16.97
N THR A 256 6.52 -59.97 -18.19
CA THR A 256 5.88 -60.93 -19.13
C THR A 256 6.80 -61.38 -20.27
N SER A 257 8.10 -61.08 -20.23
CA SER A 257 9.07 -61.43 -21.27
C SER A 257 10.16 -62.36 -20.73
N ASN A 258 9.79 -63.41 -19.95
CA ASN A 258 10.65 -64.54 -19.64
C ASN A 258 9.92 -65.85 -19.88
#